data_534627ebe7a334683214415bc198d5e6
#
_entry.id   534627ebe7a334683214415bc198d5e6
#
_cell.length_a   1.000
_cell.length_b   1.000
_cell.length_c   1.000
_cell.angle_alpha   90.00
_cell.angle_beta   90.00
_cell.angle_gamma   90.00
#
_symmetry.space_group_name_H-M   'P 1'
#
loop_
_entity.id
_entity.type
_entity.pdbx_description
1 polymer ?
#
loop_
_entity_poly.entity_id
_entity_poly.type
_entity_poly.pdbx_seq_one_letter_code
_entity_poly.pdbx_strand_id
1 'polypeptide(L)'
;YRSGEEAAAYVNREMERIFRYPYYRTLDPSAYEADLYSTSQMKELAEKANADIVVMPVITEWRQVVYHRSLFCDADDIVETRAVFDIYSYKKGEPSVRDDRATYWNSEEEGTVRNRYIFDDLMQDILKTFPYRRVPTDIARNLTGDPDRTPLAEIEK
;
A
#
# COMPACT_ATOMS: atom_id res chain seq x y z
N TYR A 1 -5.22 9.43 15.64
CA TYR A 1 -4.91 10.12 14.38
C TYR A 1 -3.47 9.92 13.92
N ARG A 2 -2.49 9.84 14.83
CA ARG A 2 -1.10 9.49 14.47
C ARG A 2 -0.98 8.14 13.76
N SER A 3 -1.78 7.17 14.17
CA SER A 3 -1.77 5.82 13.58
C SER A 3 -2.29 5.77 12.14
N GLY A 4 -3.19 6.67 11.76
CA GLY A 4 -3.62 6.80 10.36
C GLY A 4 -2.52 7.33 9.44
N GLU A 5 -1.74 8.31 9.93
CA GLU A 5 -0.55 8.83 9.21
C GLU A 5 0.55 7.76 9.12
N GLU A 6 0.76 6.99 10.19
CA GLU A 6 1.69 5.87 10.20
C GLU A 6 1.28 4.77 9.20
N ALA A 7 -0.02 4.47 9.12
CA ALA A 7 -0.56 3.54 8.15
C ALA A 7 -0.31 4.00 6.71
N ALA A 8 -0.60 5.26 6.42
CA ALA A 8 -0.36 5.85 5.11
C ALA A 8 1.13 5.83 4.73
N ALA A 9 2.00 6.21 5.66
CA ALA A 9 3.44 6.16 5.46
C ALA A 9 3.95 4.73 5.22
N TYR A 10 3.38 3.76 5.92
CA TYR A 10 3.71 2.35 5.72
C TYR A 10 3.31 1.86 4.33
N VAL A 11 2.07 2.10 3.91
CA VAL A 11 1.57 1.69 2.59
C VAL A 11 2.37 2.34 1.47
N ASN A 12 2.68 3.62 1.60
CA ASN A 12 3.50 4.32 0.60
C ASN A 12 4.90 3.69 0.47
N ARG A 13 5.56 3.34 1.56
CA ARG A 13 6.85 2.62 1.50
C ARG A 13 6.74 1.26 0.83
N GLU A 14 5.64 0.52 1.06
CA GLU A 14 5.43 -0.76 0.38
C GLU A 14 5.21 -0.57 -1.13
N MET A 15 4.50 0.47 -1.52
CA MET A 15 4.35 0.83 -2.94
C MET A 15 5.68 1.22 -3.58
N GLU A 16 6.50 2.01 -2.91
CA GLU A 16 7.85 2.36 -3.39
C GLU A 16 8.76 1.13 -3.55
N ARG A 17 8.59 0.12 -2.73
CA ARG A 17 9.33 -1.15 -2.86
C ARG A 17 8.90 -1.97 -4.08
N ILE A 18 7.64 -1.87 -4.48
CA ILE A 18 7.12 -2.55 -5.67
C ILE A 18 7.52 -1.78 -6.92
N PHE A 19 7.21 -0.49 -6.95
CA PHE A 19 7.42 0.39 -8.10
C PHE A 19 8.78 1.08 -8.05
N ARG A 20 9.85 0.33 -8.21
CA ARG A 20 11.21 0.86 -8.13
C ARG A 20 11.99 0.66 -9.42
N TYR A 21 12.94 1.56 -9.64
CA TYR A 21 13.95 1.44 -10.69
C TYR A 21 14.82 0.17 -10.47
N PRO A 22 15.23 -0.55 -11.49
CA PRO A 22 15.03 -0.28 -12.92
C PRO A 22 13.72 -0.82 -13.51
N TYR A 23 12.89 -1.52 -12.75
CA TYR A 23 11.68 -2.20 -13.23
C TYR A 23 10.54 -1.22 -13.53
N TYR A 24 10.50 -0.12 -12.79
CA TYR A 24 9.54 0.96 -12.96
C TYR A 24 10.26 2.30 -12.86
N ARG A 25 9.77 3.26 -13.64
CA ARG A 25 10.11 4.66 -13.48
C ARG A 25 8.96 5.36 -12.77
N THR A 26 9.19 5.82 -11.56
CA THR A 26 8.20 6.58 -10.79
C THR A 26 8.26 8.05 -11.12
N LEU A 27 7.09 8.67 -11.29
CA LEU A 27 6.93 10.11 -11.41
C LEU A 27 6.66 10.71 -10.04
N ASP A 28 7.00 11.99 -9.87
CA ASP A 28 6.72 12.70 -8.62
C ASP A 28 5.21 12.87 -8.43
N PRO A 29 4.60 12.22 -7.43
CA PRO A 29 3.16 12.30 -7.20
C PRO A 29 2.70 13.69 -6.75
N SER A 30 3.57 14.52 -6.19
CA SER A 30 3.22 15.86 -5.71
C SER A 30 2.80 16.81 -6.83
N ALA A 31 3.16 16.52 -8.07
CA ALA A 31 2.76 17.28 -9.24
C ALA A 31 1.31 17.01 -9.71
N TYR A 32 0.64 16.02 -9.14
CA TYR A 32 -0.67 15.54 -9.57
C TYR A 32 -1.61 15.40 -8.37
N GLU A 33 -2.83 15.88 -8.53
CA GLU A 33 -3.90 15.76 -7.54
C GLU A 33 -5.08 14.98 -8.11
N ALA A 34 -5.67 14.11 -7.29
CA ALA A 34 -6.91 13.42 -7.61
C ALA A 34 -7.76 13.28 -6.35
N ASP A 35 -8.98 13.81 -6.42
CA ASP A 35 -9.91 13.79 -5.30
C ASP A 35 -10.82 12.55 -5.29
N LEU A 36 -10.94 11.88 -6.43
CA LEU A 36 -11.80 10.73 -6.61
C LEU A 36 -11.04 9.57 -7.25
N TYR A 37 -11.39 8.36 -6.88
CA TYR A 37 -10.79 7.13 -7.42
C TYR A 37 -11.60 6.56 -8.59
N SER A 38 -12.37 7.42 -9.27
CA SER A 38 -13.18 7.03 -10.41
C SER A 38 -12.30 6.66 -11.61
N THR A 39 -12.82 5.78 -12.44
CA THR A 39 -12.12 5.37 -13.67
C THR A 39 -11.80 6.56 -14.57
N SER A 40 -12.72 7.51 -14.71
CA SER A 40 -12.51 8.71 -15.55
C SER A 40 -11.39 9.59 -15.02
N GLN A 41 -11.31 9.83 -13.70
CA GLN A 41 -10.25 10.64 -13.11
C GLN A 41 -8.89 9.97 -13.18
N MET A 42 -8.79 8.69 -12.88
CA MET A 42 -7.51 7.97 -12.94
C MET A 42 -7.02 7.83 -14.38
N LYS A 43 -7.92 7.65 -15.34
CA LYS A 43 -7.58 7.68 -16.76
C LYS A 43 -7.07 9.06 -17.20
N GLU A 44 -7.76 10.12 -16.82
CA GLU A 44 -7.34 11.49 -17.10
C GLU A 44 -5.97 11.81 -16.50
N LEU A 45 -5.73 11.37 -15.27
CA LEU A 45 -4.44 11.51 -14.58
C LEU A 45 -3.32 10.76 -15.32
N ALA A 46 -3.59 9.53 -15.76
CA ALA A 46 -2.65 8.74 -16.54
C ALA A 46 -2.27 9.43 -17.87
N GLU A 47 -3.24 10.00 -18.55
CA GLU A 47 -3.02 10.75 -19.78
C GLU A 47 -2.22 12.04 -19.54
N LYS A 48 -2.60 12.81 -18.52
CA LYS A 48 -1.93 14.05 -18.13
C LYS A 48 -0.47 13.84 -17.71
N ALA A 49 -0.20 12.80 -16.96
CA ALA A 49 1.14 12.43 -16.52
C ALA A 49 1.94 11.64 -17.55
N ASN A 50 1.30 11.20 -18.65
CA ASN A 50 1.85 10.23 -19.59
C ASN A 50 2.38 8.98 -18.86
N ALA A 51 1.59 8.47 -17.93
CA ALA A 51 1.91 7.31 -17.12
C ALA A 51 1.20 6.06 -17.64
N ASP A 52 1.88 4.93 -17.62
CA ASP A 52 1.30 3.64 -17.98
C ASP A 52 0.43 3.06 -16.87
N ILE A 53 0.78 3.37 -15.63
CA ILE A 53 0.11 2.89 -14.42
C ILE A 53 -0.06 4.04 -13.44
N VAL A 54 -1.26 4.17 -12.91
CA VAL A 54 -1.59 5.07 -11.79
C VAL A 54 -2.00 4.22 -10.60
N VAL A 55 -1.39 4.45 -9.44
CA VAL A 55 -1.70 3.74 -8.20
C VAL A 55 -2.03 4.76 -7.12
N MET A 56 -3.15 4.56 -6.46
CA MET A 56 -3.62 5.43 -5.39
C MET A 56 -3.97 4.60 -4.15
N PRO A 57 -3.05 4.51 -3.18
CA PRO A 57 -3.34 3.91 -1.89
C PRO A 57 -4.24 4.81 -1.06
N VAL A 58 -5.23 4.23 -0.40
CA VAL A 58 -6.18 4.95 0.47
C VAL A 58 -6.37 4.19 1.77
N ILE A 59 -6.20 4.88 2.88
CA ILE A 59 -6.61 4.37 4.18
C ILE A 59 -8.08 4.75 4.35
N THR A 60 -8.95 3.84 3.99
CA THR A 60 -10.40 4.08 3.97
C THR A 60 -10.99 4.16 5.38
N GLU A 61 -10.49 3.31 6.27
CA GLU A 61 -10.84 3.33 7.69
C GLU A 61 -9.63 2.98 8.54
N TRP A 62 -9.44 3.74 9.59
CA TRP A 62 -8.54 3.42 10.70
C TRP A 62 -9.17 3.89 11.99
N ARG A 63 -9.63 2.95 12.80
CA ARG A 63 -10.28 3.23 14.06
C ARG A 63 -9.80 2.28 15.13
N GLN A 64 -9.37 2.83 16.26
CA GLN A 64 -9.05 2.09 17.46
C GLN A 64 -9.88 2.64 18.61
N VAL A 65 -10.58 1.77 19.33
CA VAL A 65 -11.40 2.10 20.47
C VAL A 65 -10.92 1.29 21.67
N VAL A 66 -10.65 1.98 22.76
CA VAL A 66 -10.23 1.35 24.01
C VAL A 66 -11.45 1.11 24.89
N TYR A 67 -11.66 -0.12 25.30
CA TYR A 67 -12.68 -0.52 26.24
C TYR A 67 -12.02 -0.81 27.60
N HIS A 68 -12.33 0.04 28.58
CA HIS A 68 -11.81 -0.14 29.94
C HIS A 68 -12.52 -1.30 30.62
N ARG A 69 -11.75 -2.24 31.14
CA ARG A 69 -12.25 -3.29 32.01
C ARG A 69 -12.60 -2.73 33.39
N SER A 70 -13.39 -3.46 34.16
CA SER A 70 -13.78 -3.07 35.51
C SER A 70 -12.58 -2.71 36.39
N LEU A 71 -12.72 -1.66 37.16
CA LEU A 71 -11.71 -1.19 38.15
C LEU A 71 -11.28 -2.24 39.18
N PHE A 72 -12.00 -3.35 39.27
CA PHE A 72 -11.70 -4.47 40.20
C PHE A 72 -10.99 -5.66 39.54
N CYS A 73 -10.63 -5.54 38.28
CA CYS A 73 -9.87 -6.56 37.54
C CYS A 73 -8.47 -6.03 37.22
N ASP A 74 -7.43 -6.78 37.57
CA ASP A 74 -6.05 -6.52 37.14
C ASP A 74 -5.81 -6.87 35.66
N ALA A 75 -6.86 -6.91 34.85
CA ALA A 75 -6.79 -7.21 33.43
C ALA A 75 -6.58 -5.94 32.61
N ASP A 76 -5.73 -6.02 31.60
CA ASP A 76 -5.49 -4.95 30.66
C ASP A 76 -6.78 -4.52 29.94
N ASP A 77 -6.83 -3.27 29.53
CA ASP A 77 -7.90 -2.76 28.67
C ASP A 77 -7.91 -3.50 27.32
N ILE A 78 -9.06 -3.51 26.68
CA ILE A 78 -9.23 -4.09 25.35
C ILE A 78 -9.22 -2.99 24.32
N VAL A 79 -8.42 -3.17 23.28
CA VAL A 79 -8.42 -2.31 22.10
C VAL A 79 -9.09 -3.04 20.95
N GLU A 80 -10.20 -2.50 20.46
CA GLU A 80 -10.82 -2.91 19.21
C GLU A 80 -10.22 -2.08 18.07
N THR A 81 -9.66 -2.76 17.08
CA THR A 81 -9.13 -2.13 15.88
C THR A 81 -10.00 -2.49 14.68
N ARG A 82 -10.42 -1.49 13.93
CA ARG A 82 -11.03 -1.62 12.60
C ARG A 82 -10.19 -0.85 11.60
N ALA A 83 -9.81 -1.52 10.55
CA ALA A 83 -9.06 -0.89 9.48
C ALA A 83 -9.48 -1.40 8.11
N VAL A 84 -9.51 -0.50 7.13
CA VAL A 84 -9.77 -0.81 5.73
C VAL A 84 -8.75 -0.08 4.88
N PHE A 85 -7.96 -0.83 4.15
CA PHE A 85 -7.02 -0.30 3.18
C PHE A 85 -7.49 -0.65 1.77
N ASP A 86 -7.42 0.32 0.87
CA ASP A 86 -7.69 0.17 -0.55
C ASP A 86 -6.48 0.60 -1.36
N ILE A 87 -6.16 -0.17 -2.39
CA ILE A 87 -5.21 0.25 -3.41
C ILE A 87 -5.95 0.28 -4.74
N TYR A 88 -6.25 1.49 -5.19
CA TYR A 88 -6.81 1.72 -6.51
C TYR A 88 -5.69 1.75 -7.53
N SER A 89 -5.84 1.01 -8.62
CA SER A 89 -4.88 1.00 -9.71
C SER A 89 -5.56 1.07 -11.06
N TYR A 90 -4.96 1.81 -11.96
CA TYR A 90 -5.38 1.93 -13.34
C TYR A 90 -4.17 1.72 -14.25
N LYS A 91 -4.31 0.81 -15.20
CA LYS A 91 -3.33 0.58 -16.25
C LYS A 91 -3.89 1.11 -17.58
N LYS A 92 -3.07 1.86 -18.29
CA LYS A 92 -3.45 2.43 -19.60
C LYS A 92 -3.96 1.35 -20.54
N GLY A 93 -5.14 1.58 -21.12
CA GLY A 93 -5.83 0.64 -22.00
C GLY A 93 -6.81 -0.29 -21.31
N GLU A 94 -6.86 -0.33 -19.99
CA GLU A 94 -7.88 -1.11 -19.26
C GLU A 94 -9.23 -0.37 -19.20
N PRO A 95 -10.36 -1.11 -19.14
CA PRO A 95 -11.69 -0.50 -19.17
C PRO A 95 -12.08 0.17 -17.85
N SER A 96 -11.50 -0.21 -16.73
CA SER A 96 -11.88 0.27 -15.40
C SER A 96 -10.73 0.26 -14.40
N VAL A 97 -10.89 1.06 -13.34
CA VAL A 97 -10.01 1.04 -12.17
C VAL A 97 -10.21 -0.27 -11.41
N ARG A 98 -9.10 -0.82 -10.96
CA ARG A 98 -9.05 -1.96 -10.07
C ARG A 98 -8.97 -1.48 -8.62
N ASP A 99 -9.71 -2.12 -7.72
CA ASP A 99 -9.64 -1.91 -6.29
C ASP A 99 -9.21 -3.21 -5.59
N ASP A 100 -8.07 -3.18 -4.92
CA ASP A 100 -7.58 -4.26 -4.08
C ASP A 100 -7.75 -3.83 -2.62
N ARG A 101 -8.68 -4.48 -1.92
CA ARG A 101 -9.09 -4.12 -0.56
C ARG A 101 -8.71 -5.19 0.44
N ALA A 102 -8.24 -4.74 1.61
CA ALA A 102 -8.12 -5.57 2.80
C ALA A 102 -8.84 -4.92 3.98
N THR A 103 -9.41 -5.76 4.82
CA THR A 103 -10.11 -5.36 6.04
C THR A 103 -9.53 -6.08 7.24
N TYR A 104 -9.46 -5.37 8.36
CA TYR A 104 -9.03 -5.91 9.64
C TYR A 104 -10.04 -5.52 10.72
N TRP A 105 -10.45 -6.49 11.50
CA TRP A 105 -11.28 -6.25 12.68
C TRP A 105 -10.91 -7.26 13.76
N ASN A 106 -10.32 -6.77 14.85
CA ASN A 106 -9.93 -7.61 15.96
C ASN A 106 -9.97 -6.82 17.27
N SER A 107 -10.08 -7.55 18.37
CA SER A 107 -10.00 -7.02 19.74
C SER A 107 -8.86 -7.72 20.45
N GLU A 108 -7.94 -6.95 21.01
CA GLU A 108 -6.72 -7.42 21.68
C GLU A 108 -6.52 -6.68 22.98
N GLU A 109 -5.77 -7.26 23.91
CA GLU A 109 -5.34 -6.57 25.11
C GLU A 109 -4.39 -5.42 24.75
N GLU A 110 -4.56 -4.26 25.36
CA GLU A 110 -3.83 -3.04 25.02
C GLU A 110 -2.31 -3.25 24.96
N GLY A 111 -1.77 -4.00 25.91
CA GLY A 111 -0.33 -4.31 25.97
C GLY A 111 0.18 -5.16 24.81
N THR A 112 -0.68 -5.84 24.07
CA THR A 112 -0.32 -6.73 22.95
C THR A 112 -0.49 -6.10 21.58
N VAL A 113 -1.24 -5.01 21.49
CA VAL A 113 -1.51 -4.33 20.20
C VAL A 113 -0.22 -3.79 19.60
N ARG A 114 0.00 -4.13 18.33
CA ARG A 114 1.12 -3.65 17.51
C ARG A 114 0.60 -3.25 16.14
N ASN A 115 0.46 -1.96 15.93
CA ASN A 115 -0.07 -1.41 14.66
C ASN A 115 0.70 -1.91 13.44
N ARG A 116 2.01 -2.08 13.56
CA ARG A 116 2.82 -2.58 12.45
C ARG A 116 2.40 -3.98 11.99
N TYR A 117 2.04 -4.87 12.90
CA TYR A 117 1.54 -6.20 12.51
C TYR A 117 0.21 -6.12 11.80
N ILE A 118 -0.66 -5.19 12.21
CA ILE A 118 -1.93 -4.94 11.53
C ILE A 118 -1.68 -4.43 10.11
N PHE A 119 -0.73 -3.50 9.93
CA PHE A 119 -0.34 -3.02 8.61
C PHE A 119 0.23 -4.13 7.73
N ASP A 120 1.11 -4.97 8.29
CA ASP A 120 1.68 -6.12 7.58
C ASP A 120 0.59 -7.08 7.12
N ASP A 121 -0.37 -7.43 7.98
CA ASP A 121 -1.48 -8.33 7.66
C ASP A 121 -2.35 -7.78 6.53
N LEU A 122 -2.74 -6.52 6.63
CA LEU A 122 -3.54 -5.83 5.60
C LEU A 122 -2.82 -5.79 4.26
N MET A 123 -1.53 -5.46 4.26
CA MET A 123 -0.74 -5.42 3.03
C MET A 123 -0.52 -6.81 2.45
N GLN A 124 -0.29 -7.83 3.26
CA GLN A 124 -0.19 -9.21 2.77
C GLN A 124 -1.48 -9.67 2.10
N ASP A 125 -2.64 -9.31 2.66
CA ASP A 125 -3.93 -9.63 2.06
C ASP A 125 -4.14 -8.92 0.71
N ILE A 126 -3.82 -7.64 0.63
CA ILE A 126 -3.88 -6.89 -0.63
C ILE A 126 -2.94 -7.50 -1.67
N LEU A 127 -1.71 -7.83 -1.30
CA LEU A 127 -0.70 -8.36 -2.21
C LEU A 127 -1.01 -9.76 -2.75
N LYS A 128 -1.97 -10.48 -2.19
CA LYS A 128 -2.47 -11.75 -2.76
C LYS A 128 -3.14 -11.53 -4.12
N THR A 129 -3.82 -10.42 -4.29
CA THR A 129 -4.60 -10.09 -5.50
C THR A 129 -4.01 -8.96 -6.31
N PHE A 130 -3.18 -8.11 -5.73
CA PHE A 130 -2.55 -6.98 -6.40
C PHE A 130 -1.68 -7.44 -7.58
N PRO A 131 -1.90 -6.90 -8.80
CA PRO A 131 -1.28 -7.44 -10.01
C PRO A 131 0.21 -7.14 -10.12
N TYR A 132 0.73 -6.16 -9.39
CA TYR A 132 2.14 -5.75 -9.45
C TYR A 132 2.92 -6.37 -8.30
N ARG A 133 4.11 -6.87 -8.58
CA ARG A 133 4.93 -7.59 -7.61
C ARG A 133 6.24 -6.88 -7.36
N ARG A 134 6.72 -6.98 -6.14
CA ARG A 134 8.09 -6.65 -5.82
C ARG A 134 9.00 -7.68 -6.47
N VAL A 135 10.02 -7.21 -7.19
CA VAL A 135 11.07 -8.10 -7.70
C VAL A 135 12.05 -8.38 -6.56
N PRO A 136 12.25 -9.66 -6.17
CA PRO A 136 13.21 -10.02 -5.13
C PRO A 136 14.63 -9.58 -5.49
N THR A 137 15.39 -9.17 -4.50
CA THR A 137 16.76 -8.68 -4.69
C THR A 137 17.67 -9.71 -5.33
N ASP A 138 17.47 -10.99 -5.01
CA ASP A 138 18.28 -12.07 -5.58
C ASP A 138 18.04 -12.25 -7.09
N ILE A 139 16.75 -12.18 -7.51
CA ILE A 139 16.39 -12.20 -8.93
C ILE A 139 16.92 -10.94 -9.61
N ALA A 140 16.78 -9.79 -8.98
CA ALA A 140 17.31 -8.53 -9.49
C ALA A 140 18.83 -8.62 -9.72
N ARG A 141 19.56 -9.16 -8.74
CA ARG A 141 21.02 -9.36 -8.85
C ARG A 141 21.38 -10.30 -9.97
N ASN A 142 20.66 -11.39 -10.15
CA ASN A 142 20.90 -12.35 -11.21
C ASN A 142 20.60 -11.79 -12.59
N LEU A 143 19.61 -10.91 -12.72
CA LEU A 143 19.24 -10.28 -13.98
C LEU A 143 20.16 -9.12 -14.36
N THR A 144 20.64 -8.36 -13.37
CA THR A 144 21.36 -7.10 -13.60
C THR A 144 22.84 -7.17 -13.24
N GLY A 145 23.29 -8.24 -12.61
CA GLY A 145 24.63 -8.36 -12.03
C GLY A 145 24.86 -7.44 -10.83
N ASP A 146 24.44 -6.20 -10.94
CA ASP A 146 24.41 -5.20 -9.88
C ASP A 146 23.07 -4.44 -9.96
N PRO A 147 22.10 -4.71 -9.05
CA PRO A 147 20.76 -4.13 -9.12
C PRO A 147 20.76 -2.61 -8.97
N ASP A 148 21.84 -2.04 -8.46
CA ASP A 148 21.92 -0.59 -8.25
C ASP A 148 22.53 0.15 -9.45
N ARG A 149 23.09 -0.57 -10.42
CA ARG A 149 23.84 0.03 -11.53
C ARG A 149 23.36 -0.29 -12.93
N THR A 150 22.80 -1.47 -13.15
CA THR A 150 22.48 -1.93 -14.52
C THR A 150 21.00 -1.95 -14.77
N PRO A 151 20.46 -1.03 -15.59
CA PRO A 151 19.05 -1.05 -16.02
C PRO A 151 18.74 -2.33 -16.82
N LEU A 152 17.51 -2.84 -16.69
CA LEU A 152 17.05 -4.01 -17.47
C LEU A 152 17.21 -3.85 -18.99
N ALA A 153 17.01 -2.63 -19.49
CA ALA A 153 17.15 -2.30 -20.90
C ALA A 153 18.56 -2.54 -21.47
N GLU A 154 19.58 -2.61 -20.62
CA GLU A 154 20.95 -2.88 -21.04
C GLU A 154 21.25 -4.39 -21.12
N ILE A 155 20.39 -5.22 -20.54
CA ILE A 155 20.57 -6.69 -20.53
C ILE A 155 19.96 -7.35 -21.77
N GLU A 156 18.95 -6.70 -22.37
CA GLU A 156 18.28 -7.18 -23.58
C GLU A 156 19.10 -6.99 -24.87
N LYS A 157 20.27 -6.44 -24.76
CA LYS A 157 21.25 -6.29 -25.86
C LYS A 157 22.25 -7.42 -25.88
#